data_0f0379e0800175fa14a355d207557e90
#
_entry.id   0f0379e0800175fa14a355d207557e90
#
_cell.length_a   1.000
_cell.length_b   1.000
_cell.length_c   1.000
_cell.angle_alpha   90.00
_cell.angle_beta   90.00
_cell.angle_gamma   90.00
#
_symmetry.space_group_name_H-M   'P 1'
#
loop_
_entity.id
_entity.type
_entity.pdbx_description
1 polymer ?
#
loop_
_entity_poly.entity_id
_entity_poly.type
_entity_poly.pdbx_seq_one_letter_code
_entity_poly.pdbx_strand_id
1 'polypeptide(L)'
;MKKLLILLCFVGSIAYGQSPLRSQIDQKATEIESKVIEWRRDFHKYPELGNQEFRTAKIVADHLRSLGMEVTEEVAVTGVVGVLRGGKPGPMVALRADMDALPVTERNDLPFKSVNTAVYNGQETGVMHACGHDSHVAILMGVAEIMASMKDQLKGSVKFIFQPAEEGVYDVDIAGAELMVKEGVMEDVDAIFGLHIWAQIEAGKIGYRSGPFLAAVDNLEVTITGTQAHGAAPWSSVDPIVTSAQAIMGLQTILSRNLNITENPAVVTVGAIHGGIWHNIIPEKVEMIGTIRTFGDEQQALVHKRITEIITNIAESAGAKADVNIGKLYPSTVNPPALTAQMLPTMDAVAGAGNVIAMPPVTGAEDFSFFQREKPGFFIFLGGMKKGGDPLTTPSHHTPDFFIEESGFKLGVRALSYFAVDYMEKN
;
A
#
# COMPACT_ATOMS: atom_id res chain seq x y z
N MET A 1 19.26 12.38 65.58
CA MET A 1 19.44 13.15 64.35
C MET A 1 19.81 12.15 63.21
N LYS A 2 18.78 11.76 62.40
CA LYS A 2 19.01 10.88 61.25
C LYS A 2 19.23 11.79 60.04
N LYS A 3 20.41 11.68 59.43
CA LYS A 3 20.72 12.42 58.15
C LYS A 3 20.08 11.62 57.01
N LEU A 4 19.12 12.25 56.32
CA LEU A 4 18.49 11.74 55.10
C LEU A 4 19.44 12.08 53.94
N LEU A 5 20.01 11.06 53.31
CA LEU A 5 20.84 11.22 52.10
C LEU A 5 19.88 11.21 50.89
N ILE A 6 19.65 12.34 50.26
CA ILE A 6 18.87 12.43 49.01
C ILE A 6 19.84 12.09 47.87
N LEU A 7 19.63 10.93 47.25
CA LEU A 7 20.33 10.50 46.03
C LEU A 7 19.61 11.17 44.82
N LEU A 8 20.18 12.25 44.32
CA LEU A 8 19.74 12.83 43.03
C LEU A 8 20.19 11.91 41.88
N CYS A 9 19.27 11.11 41.35
CA CYS A 9 19.47 10.45 40.08
C CYS A 9 19.40 11.50 38.96
N PHE A 10 20.55 11.90 38.43
CA PHE A 10 20.65 12.62 37.15
C PHE A 10 20.22 11.64 36.05
N VAL A 11 18.98 11.71 35.60
CA VAL A 11 18.57 11.14 34.31
C VAL A 11 19.16 12.06 33.25
N GLY A 12 20.32 11.70 32.77
CA GLY A 12 20.92 12.35 31.60
C GLY A 12 20.01 12.06 30.40
N SER A 13 19.21 13.03 30.00
CA SER A 13 18.57 13.06 28.69
C SER A 13 19.70 13.04 27.64
N ILE A 14 19.94 11.89 27.00
CA ILE A 14 20.76 11.83 25.80
C ILE A 14 19.96 12.62 24.76
N ALA A 15 20.26 13.90 24.63
CA ALA A 15 19.84 14.67 23.46
C ALA A 15 20.58 14.05 22.27
N TYR A 16 19.91 13.19 21.52
CA TYR A 16 20.36 12.81 20.20
C TYR A 16 20.47 14.12 19.40
N GLY A 17 21.70 14.56 19.14
CA GLY A 17 21.95 15.73 18.30
C GLY A 17 21.22 15.54 16.98
N GLN A 18 20.42 16.54 16.61
CA GLN A 18 19.76 16.53 15.30
C GLN A 18 20.84 16.43 14.23
N SER A 19 20.65 15.57 13.25
CA SER A 19 21.56 15.47 12.11
C SER A 19 21.79 16.86 11.51
N PRO A 20 23.04 17.30 11.28
CA PRO A 20 23.30 18.57 10.63
C PRO A 20 22.73 18.66 9.22
N LEU A 21 22.37 17.51 8.61
CA LEU A 21 21.75 17.44 7.30
C LEU A 21 20.27 17.86 7.31
N ARG A 22 19.56 17.75 8.44
CA ARG A 22 18.14 18.10 8.52
C ARG A 22 17.85 19.54 8.15
N SER A 23 18.65 20.49 8.61
CA SER A 23 18.47 21.91 8.25
C SER A 23 18.72 22.18 6.76
N GLN A 24 19.65 21.45 6.14
CA GLN A 24 19.88 21.53 4.70
C GLN A 24 18.70 20.92 3.92
N ILE A 25 18.15 19.79 4.39
CA ILE A 25 16.95 19.18 3.82
C ILE A 25 15.77 20.16 3.88
N ASP A 26 15.53 20.81 5.03
CA ASP A 26 14.43 21.76 5.22
C ASP A 26 14.53 22.97 4.28
N GLN A 27 15.72 23.52 4.15
CA GLN A 27 15.97 24.63 3.24
C GLN A 27 15.69 24.20 1.79
N LYS A 28 16.30 23.09 1.35
CA LYS A 28 16.17 22.60 -0.02
C LYS A 28 14.75 22.17 -0.36
N ALA A 29 14.04 21.51 0.58
CA ALA A 29 12.63 21.16 0.39
C ALA A 29 11.75 22.41 0.18
N THR A 30 12.11 23.53 0.80
CA THR A 30 11.40 24.80 0.56
C THR A 30 11.75 25.39 -0.81
N GLU A 31 13.00 25.29 -1.25
CA GLU A 31 13.46 25.80 -2.55
C GLU A 31 12.81 25.05 -3.73
N ILE A 32 12.54 23.73 -3.58
CA ILE A 32 11.99 22.89 -4.67
C ILE A 32 10.48 22.67 -4.59
N GLU A 33 9.78 23.20 -3.61
CA GLU A 33 8.36 22.95 -3.36
C GLU A 33 7.48 23.22 -4.62
N SER A 34 7.70 24.35 -5.27
CA SER A 34 6.95 24.69 -6.50
C SER A 34 7.23 23.69 -7.64
N LYS A 35 8.45 23.24 -7.78
CA LYS A 35 8.86 22.26 -8.79
C LYS A 35 8.23 20.88 -8.56
N VAL A 36 8.13 20.44 -7.31
CA VAL A 36 7.42 19.19 -6.94
C VAL A 36 5.94 19.28 -7.33
N ILE A 37 5.30 20.43 -7.06
CA ILE A 37 3.91 20.67 -7.47
C ILE A 37 3.76 20.66 -8.99
N GLU A 38 4.69 21.28 -9.72
CA GLU A 38 4.68 21.30 -11.19
C GLU A 38 4.81 19.88 -11.78
N TRP A 39 5.72 19.08 -11.27
CA TRP A 39 5.85 17.67 -11.68
C TRP A 39 4.58 16.88 -11.41
N ARG A 40 4.02 16.98 -10.21
CA ARG A 40 2.77 16.30 -9.84
C ARG A 40 1.65 16.67 -10.82
N ARG A 41 1.48 17.95 -11.15
CA ARG A 41 0.45 18.42 -12.08
C ARG A 41 0.67 17.94 -13.50
N ASP A 42 1.92 17.80 -13.92
CA ASP A 42 2.26 17.23 -15.23
C ASP A 42 1.91 15.74 -15.30
N PHE A 43 2.28 14.94 -14.29
CA PHE A 43 1.90 13.53 -14.21
C PHE A 43 0.38 13.36 -14.13
N HIS A 44 -0.31 14.18 -13.33
CA HIS A 44 -1.77 14.15 -13.22
C HIS A 44 -2.47 14.42 -14.54
N LYS A 45 -1.92 15.33 -15.33
CA LYS A 45 -2.47 15.70 -16.63
C LYS A 45 -2.31 14.60 -17.69
N TYR A 46 -1.24 13.81 -17.58
CA TYR A 46 -0.88 12.78 -18.54
C TYR A 46 -0.68 11.42 -17.84
N PRO A 47 -1.73 10.89 -17.18
CA PRO A 47 -1.64 9.64 -16.42
C PRO A 47 -1.55 8.44 -17.35
N GLU A 48 -0.89 7.40 -16.87
CA GLU A 48 -0.68 6.14 -17.59
C GLU A 48 -1.09 4.96 -16.71
N LEU A 49 -1.73 3.94 -17.30
CA LEU A 49 -2.13 2.73 -16.58
C LEU A 49 -0.92 1.84 -16.25
N GLY A 50 -1.10 0.93 -15.30
CA GLY A 50 -0.08 -0.03 -14.90
C GLY A 50 0.54 -0.79 -16.07
N ASN A 51 1.87 -0.93 -16.06
CA ASN A 51 2.71 -1.45 -17.14
C ASN A 51 2.63 -0.66 -18.46
N GLN A 52 2.11 0.57 -18.43
CA GLN A 52 2.06 1.50 -19.57
C GLN A 52 2.66 2.88 -19.22
N GLU A 53 3.36 3.00 -18.09
CA GLU A 53 3.91 4.24 -17.54
C GLU A 53 5.20 4.69 -18.29
N PHE A 54 5.24 4.51 -19.61
CA PHE A 54 6.44 4.78 -20.43
C PHE A 54 6.87 6.24 -20.40
N ARG A 55 5.93 7.19 -20.44
CA ARG A 55 6.25 8.61 -20.37
C ARG A 55 6.76 8.99 -18.99
N THR A 56 6.07 8.55 -17.95
CA THR A 56 6.42 8.78 -16.55
C THR A 56 7.81 8.21 -16.26
N ALA A 57 8.05 6.94 -16.63
CA ALA A 57 9.33 6.27 -16.48
C ALA A 57 10.47 7.02 -17.16
N LYS A 58 10.25 7.49 -18.40
CA LYS A 58 11.26 8.27 -19.13
C LYS A 58 11.60 9.57 -18.42
N ILE A 59 10.62 10.34 -17.94
CA ILE A 59 10.84 11.59 -17.22
C ILE A 59 11.65 11.33 -15.96
N VAL A 60 11.29 10.30 -15.20
CA VAL A 60 11.99 9.89 -13.98
C VAL A 60 13.43 9.47 -14.29
N ALA A 61 13.65 8.61 -15.28
CA ALA A 61 14.98 8.13 -15.64
C ALA A 61 15.89 9.28 -16.10
N ASP A 62 15.38 10.17 -16.95
CA ASP A 62 16.14 11.35 -17.41
C ASP A 62 16.47 12.28 -16.24
N HIS A 63 15.53 12.47 -15.31
CA HIS A 63 15.76 13.26 -14.09
C HIS A 63 16.87 12.65 -13.23
N LEU A 64 16.80 11.36 -12.89
CA LEU A 64 17.80 10.69 -12.05
C LEU A 64 19.20 10.70 -12.71
N ARG A 65 19.28 10.51 -14.04
CA ARG A 65 20.54 10.62 -14.79
C ARG A 65 21.12 12.03 -14.71
N SER A 66 20.27 13.06 -14.81
CA SER A 66 20.72 14.46 -14.69
C SER A 66 21.35 14.77 -13.34
N LEU A 67 20.98 14.02 -12.30
CA LEU A 67 21.52 14.09 -10.94
C LEU A 67 22.79 13.23 -10.74
N GLY A 68 23.24 12.53 -11.77
CA GLY A 68 24.45 11.69 -11.75
C GLY A 68 24.28 10.36 -11.05
N MET A 69 23.08 9.79 -11.06
CA MET A 69 22.79 8.46 -10.52
C MET A 69 23.05 7.34 -11.53
N GLU A 70 23.33 6.14 -11.04
CA GLU A 70 23.27 4.90 -11.82
C GLU A 70 21.79 4.55 -12.01
N VAL A 71 21.30 4.50 -13.27
CA VAL A 71 19.87 4.32 -13.57
C VAL A 71 19.64 3.06 -14.39
N THR A 72 18.74 2.20 -13.91
CA THR A 72 18.21 1.03 -14.60
C THR A 72 16.75 1.29 -14.95
N GLU A 73 16.39 1.11 -16.21
CA GLU A 73 15.02 1.23 -16.74
C GLU A 73 14.45 -0.17 -17.05
N GLU A 74 13.15 -0.20 -17.36
CA GLU A 74 12.42 -1.44 -17.74
C GLU A 74 12.44 -2.51 -16.64
N VAL A 75 12.56 -2.11 -15.37
CA VAL A 75 12.45 -3.00 -14.22
C VAL A 75 10.97 -3.27 -13.97
N ALA A 76 10.58 -4.54 -13.94
CA ALA A 76 9.16 -4.93 -13.87
C ALA A 76 8.30 -4.21 -14.94
N VAL A 77 8.77 -4.20 -16.18
CA VAL A 77 8.21 -3.62 -17.41
C VAL A 77 8.51 -2.13 -17.59
N THR A 78 8.00 -1.24 -16.77
CA THR A 78 8.19 0.22 -16.91
C THR A 78 8.87 0.87 -15.71
N GLY A 79 9.21 0.10 -14.68
CA GLY A 79 9.83 0.62 -13.48
C GLY A 79 11.23 1.19 -13.72
N VAL A 80 11.62 2.13 -12.85
CA VAL A 80 12.92 2.80 -12.88
C VAL A 80 13.59 2.70 -11.53
N VAL A 81 14.85 2.28 -11.51
CA VAL A 81 15.67 2.23 -10.30
C VAL A 81 16.88 3.11 -10.48
N GLY A 82 17.07 4.07 -9.56
CA GLY A 82 18.24 4.93 -9.49
C GLY A 82 19.06 4.68 -8.24
N VAL A 83 20.39 4.62 -8.35
CA VAL A 83 21.27 4.45 -7.20
C VAL A 83 22.17 5.68 -7.06
N LEU A 84 22.06 6.35 -5.91
CA LEU A 84 22.94 7.43 -5.49
C LEU A 84 23.98 6.89 -4.51
N ARG A 85 25.23 6.83 -4.92
CA ARG A 85 26.35 6.45 -4.03
C ARG A 85 26.72 7.63 -3.16
N GLY A 86 26.63 7.46 -1.83
CA GLY A 86 27.05 8.48 -0.88
C GLY A 86 28.58 8.55 -0.73
N GLY A 87 29.07 9.67 -0.15
CA GLY A 87 30.50 9.92 0.01
C GLY A 87 31.18 9.17 1.17
N LYS A 88 30.40 8.50 2.03
CA LYS A 88 30.90 7.77 3.19
C LYS A 88 30.35 6.35 3.23
N PRO A 89 31.10 5.35 3.74
CA PRO A 89 30.58 3.99 3.91
C PRO A 89 29.35 3.97 4.82
N GLY A 90 28.40 3.08 4.53
CA GLY A 90 27.19 2.90 5.32
C GLY A 90 26.16 2.04 4.58
N PRO A 91 24.94 1.92 5.11
CA PRO A 91 23.90 1.08 4.56
C PRO A 91 23.33 1.58 3.22
N MET A 92 22.68 0.67 2.49
CA MET A 92 21.84 0.98 1.34
C MET A 92 20.40 1.16 1.80
N VAL A 93 19.86 2.35 1.69
CA VAL A 93 18.47 2.66 2.01
C VAL A 93 17.67 2.79 0.72
N ALA A 94 16.57 2.07 0.60
CA ALA A 94 15.64 2.23 -0.50
C ALA A 94 14.50 3.19 -0.15
N LEU A 95 14.09 3.99 -1.14
CA LEU A 95 12.91 4.85 -1.08
C LEU A 95 12.02 4.53 -2.28
N ARG A 96 10.71 4.33 -2.06
CA ARG A 96 9.77 3.87 -3.09
C ARG A 96 8.67 4.89 -3.36
N ALA A 97 8.34 5.04 -4.64
CA ALA A 97 7.09 5.63 -5.13
C ALA A 97 6.52 4.75 -6.24
N ASP A 98 5.22 4.52 -6.22
CA ASP A 98 4.44 3.96 -7.31
C ASP A 98 4.16 5.00 -8.40
N MET A 99 3.86 4.55 -9.64
CA MET A 99 3.75 5.46 -10.79
C MET A 99 2.43 5.36 -11.55
N ASP A 100 1.68 4.28 -11.37
CA ASP A 100 0.52 3.95 -12.19
C ASP A 100 -0.72 4.76 -11.83
N ALA A 101 -1.63 4.87 -12.80
CA ALA A 101 -2.93 5.49 -12.69
C ALA A 101 -4.05 4.46 -12.91
N LEU A 102 -5.28 4.88 -12.63
CA LEU A 102 -6.47 4.04 -12.66
C LEU A 102 -7.37 4.32 -13.88
N PRO A 103 -8.16 3.33 -14.33
CA PRO A 103 -9.16 3.49 -15.39
C PRO A 103 -10.41 4.24 -14.87
N VAL A 104 -10.23 5.48 -14.46
CA VAL A 104 -11.24 6.36 -13.88
C VAL A 104 -11.36 7.63 -14.72
N THR A 105 -12.60 8.02 -15.08
CA THR A 105 -12.85 9.29 -15.76
C THR A 105 -12.96 10.43 -14.75
N GLU A 106 -12.00 11.34 -14.75
CA GLU A 106 -11.95 12.47 -13.82
C GLU A 106 -13.13 13.43 -14.01
N ARG A 107 -13.73 13.89 -12.91
CA ARG A 107 -14.81 14.87 -12.90
C ARG A 107 -14.42 16.24 -12.32
N ASN A 108 -13.23 16.35 -11.72
CA ASN A 108 -12.75 17.61 -11.17
C ASN A 108 -12.61 18.69 -12.26
N ASP A 109 -12.81 19.96 -11.87
CA ASP A 109 -12.55 21.13 -12.72
C ASP A 109 -11.18 21.74 -12.33
N LEU A 110 -10.10 21.04 -12.72
CA LEU A 110 -8.71 21.45 -12.44
C LEU A 110 -8.02 21.93 -13.72
N PRO A 111 -7.14 22.95 -13.65
CA PRO A 111 -6.37 23.40 -14.80
C PRO A 111 -5.46 22.32 -15.41
N PHE A 112 -5.13 21.31 -14.62
CA PHE A 112 -4.30 20.17 -14.98
C PHE A 112 -5.09 18.84 -15.00
N LYS A 113 -6.41 18.91 -15.09
CA LYS A 113 -7.30 17.74 -15.22
C LYS A 113 -6.80 16.80 -16.32
N SER A 114 -6.87 15.49 -16.06
CA SER A 114 -6.61 14.48 -17.06
C SER A 114 -7.67 14.51 -18.16
N VAL A 115 -7.19 14.42 -19.41
CA VAL A 115 -8.04 14.22 -20.59
C VAL A 115 -7.71 12.92 -21.33
N ASN A 116 -6.83 12.09 -20.73
CA ASN A 116 -6.39 10.83 -21.31
C ASN A 116 -7.51 9.78 -21.25
N THR A 117 -7.60 8.98 -22.28
CA THR A 117 -8.42 7.78 -22.35
C THR A 117 -7.56 6.57 -22.70
N ALA A 118 -8.01 5.40 -22.29
CA ALA A 118 -7.39 4.11 -22.63
C ALA A 118 -8.46 3.04 -22.82
N VAL A 119 -8.09 1.95 -23.47
CA VAL A 119 -8.92 0.74 -23.50
C VAL A 119 -8.49 -0.14 -22.32
N TYR A 120 -9.41 -0.38 -21.37
CA TYR A 120 -9.21 -1.24 -20.23
C TYR A 120 -10.28 -2.32 -20.22
N ASN A 121 -9.87 -3.59 -20.16
CA ASN A 121 -10.79 -4.74 -20.23
C ASN A 121 -11.79 -4.63 -21.41
N GLY A 122 -11.29 -4.23 -22.60
CA GLY A 122 -12.08 -4.11 -23.82
C GLY A 122 -13.04 -2.90 -23.87
N GLN A 123 -13.00 -2.01 -22.89
CA GLN A 123 -13.86 -0.81 -22.83
C GLN A 123 -13.01 0.46 -22.82
N GLU A 124 -13.44 1.49 -23.58
CA GLU A 124 -12.83 2.81 -23.51
C GLU A 124 -13.24 3.50 -22.21
N THR A 125 -12.26 4.01 -21.47
CA THR A 125 -12.45 4.74 -20.20
C THR A 125 -11.47 5.89 -20.09
N GLY A 126 -11.77 6.89 -19.25
CA GLY A 126 -10.79 7.89 -18.84
C GLY A 126 -9.69 7.26 -17.98
N VAL A 127 -8.55 7.91 -17.92
CA VAL A 127 -7.44 7.54 -17.03
C VAL A 127 -7.18 8.68 -16.06
N MET A 128 -7.02 8.38 -14.77
CA MET A 128 -6.81 9.40 -13.74
C MET A 128 -5.90 8.86 -12.63
N HIS A 129 -4.99 9.68 -12.13
CA HIS A 129 -4.33 9.42 -10.86
C HIS A 129 -5.31 9.58 -9.70
N ALA A 130 -6.25 8.64 -9.57
CA ALA A 130 -7.29 8.65 -8.54
C ALA A 130 -6.85 8.01 -7.22
N CYS A 131 -5.57 7.62 -7.11
CA CYS A 131 -4.94 7.15 -5.88
C CYS A 131 -3.84 8.10 -5.36
N GLY A 132 -3.33 9.00 -6.22
CA GLY A 132 -2.35 10.02 -5.81
C GLY A 132 -0.90 9.64 -6.09
N HIS A 133 -0.64 8.62 -6.91
CA HIS A 133 0.72 8.16 -7.26
C HIS A 133 1.51 9.23 -8.03
N ASP A 134 0.85 10.12 -8.76
CA ASP A 134 1.46 11.34 -9.32
C ASP A 134 2.20 12.18 -8.26
N SER A 135 1.65 12.26 -7.04
CA SER A 135 2.30 12.96 -5.93
C SER A 135 3.47 12.16 -5.35
N HIS A 136 3.37 10.84 -5.31
CA HIS A 136 4.46 9.99 -4.81
C HIS A 136 5.69 10.09 -5.72
N VAL A 137 5.49 10.00 -7.04
CA VAL A 137 6.56 10.21 -8.03
C VAL A 137 7.21 11.58 -7.85
N ALA A 138 6.40 12.65 -7.81
CA ALA A 138 6.91 14.02 -7.69
C ALA A 138 7.67 14.24 -6.37
N ILE A 139 7.16 13.71 -5.26
CA ILE A 139 7.83 13.78 -3.95
C ILE A 139 9.18 13.05 -4.02
N LEU A 140 9.22 11.83 -4.56
CA LEU A 140 10.46 11.05 -4.61
C LEU A 140 11.50 11.67 -5.56
N MET A 141 11.08 12.28 -6.67
CA MET A 141 11.97 13.09 -7.53
C MET A 141 12.58 14.27 -6.77
N GLY A 142 11.78 14.95 -5.93
CA GLY A 142 12.26 16.02 -5.05
C GLY A 142 13.28 15.52 -4.02
N VAL A 143 13.02 14.35 -3.42
CA VAL A 143 13.99 13.69 -2.51
C VAL A 143 15.29 13.38 -3.25
N ALA A 144 15.22 12.91 -4.49
CA ALA A 144 16.41 12.62 -5.30
C ALA A 144 17.28 13.86 -5.53
N GLU A 145 16.69 15.02 -5.83
CA GLU A 145 17.44 16.28 -5.96
C GLU A 145 18.14 16.67 -4.64
N ILE A 146 17.42 16.57 -3.52
CA ILE A 146 17.98 16.92 -2.21
C ILE A 146 19.15 16.01 -1.87
N MET A 147 18.97 14.70 -1.98
CA MET A 147 20.01 13.71 -1.65
C MET A 147 21.23 13.86 -2.57
N ALA A 148 21.03 14.04 -3.87
CA ALA A 148 22.13 14.27 -4.83
C ALA A 148 22.95 15.50 -4.49
N SER A 149 22.30 16.59 -4.04
CA SER A 149 22.98 17.84 -3.69
C SER A 149 23.86 17.74 -2.45
N MET A 150 23.67 16.71 -1.63
CA MET A 150 24.46 16.49 -0.40
C MET A 150 25.16 15.12 -0.38
N LYS A 151 25.28 14.44 -1.55
CA LYS A 151 25.78 13.07 -1.65
C LYS A 151 27.11 12.83 -0.90
N ASP A 152 28.04 13.76 -0.96
CA ASP A 152 29.36 13.62 -0.33
C ASP A 152 29.30 13.61 1.21
N GLN A 153 28.19 14.04 1.78
CA GLN A 153 27.93 14.06 3.22
C GLN A 153 27.19 12.80 3.69
N LEU A 154 26.51 12.06 2.78
CA LEU A 154 25.71 10.88 3.10
C LEU A 154 26.59 9.71 3.55
N LYS A 155 26.17 9.05 4.63
CA LYS A 155 26.73 7.79 5.14
C LYS A 155 25.94 6.63 4.54
N GLY A 156 26.49 5.96 3.53
CA GLY A 156 25.81 4.90 2.78
C GLY A 156 25.27 5.39 1.44
N SER A 157 24.30 4.69 0.89
CA SER A 157 23.75 4.96 -0.44
C SER A 157 22.23 4.97 -0.42
N VAL A 158 21.60 5.64 -1.40
CA VAL A 158 20.14 5.66 -1.55
C VAL A 158 19.76 5.00 -2.86
N LYS A 159 18.87 4.02 -2.81
CA LYS A 159 18.20 3.42 -3.95
C LYS A 159 16.81 4.00 -4.10
N PHE A 160 16.56 4.68 -5.21
CA PHE A 160 15.26 5.24 -5.58
C PHE A 160 14.52 4.23 -6.44
N ILE A 161 13.36 3.77 -5.99
CA ILE A 161 12.53 2.79 -6.67
C ILE A 161 11.25 3.49 -7.13
N PHE A 162 11.12 3.68 -8.43
CA PHE A 162 9.89 4.14 -9.06
C PHE A 162 9.20 2.92 -9.65
N GLN A 163 8.17 2.48 -8.94
CA GLN A 163 7.52 1.20 -9.14
C GLN A 163 6.32 1.34 -10.09
N PRO A 164 6.17 0.46 -11.10
CA PRO A 164 4.97 0.39 -11.93
C PRO A 164 3.88 -0.44 -11.27
N ALA A 165 2.64 -0.33 -11.77
CA ALA A 165 1.56 -1.30 -11.61
C ALA A 165 1.25 -1.73 -10.16
N GLU A 166 1.20 -0.79 -9.21
CA GLU A 166 0.78 -1.05 -7.81
C GLU A 166 -0.67 -1.52 -7.75
N GLU A 167 -1.53 -0.92 -8.56
CA GLU A 167 -2.97 -1.23 -8.67
C GLU A 167 -3.24 -2.54 -9.43
N GLY A 168 -2.16 -3.21 -9.88
CA GLY A 168 -2.21 -4.41 -10.69
C GLY A 168 -2.45 -4.14 -12.18
N VAL A 169 -2.43 -5.21 -12.95
CA VAL A 169 -2.67 -5.17 -14.41
C VAL A 169 -3.69 -6.22 -14.76
N TYR A 170 -4.71 -5.86 -15.55
CA TYR A 170 -5.73 -6.80 -15.99
C TYR A 170 -5.08 -7.99 -16.74
N ASP A 171 -5.48 -9.21 -16.34
CA ASP A 171 -5.01 -10.49 -16.93
C ASP A 171 -3.50 -10.74 -16.83
N VAL A 172 -2.85 -10.16 -15.79
CA VAL A 172 -1.45 -10.39 -15.45
C VAL A 172 -1.35 -10.83 -14.00
N ASP A 173 -0.80 -12.02 -13.77
CA ASP A 173 -0.74 -12.63 -12.42
C ASP A 173 0.31 -11.99 -11.52
N ILE A 174 1.42 -11.50 -12.06
CA ILE A 174 2.55 -10.96 -11.30
C ILE A 174 2.98 -9.64 -11.93
N ALA A 175 2.84 -8.56 -11.17
CA ALA A 175 3.20 -7.20 -11.57
C ALA A 175 3.78 -6.42 -10.37
N GLY A 176 4.01 -5.14 -10.53
CA GLY A 176 4.35 -4.22 -9.46
C GLY A 176 5.55 -4.64 -8.61
N ALA A 177 5.40 -4.48 -7.30
CA ALA A 177 6.48 -4.76 -6.34
C ALA A 177 6.90 -6.24 -6.33
N GLU A 178 5.97 -7.20 -6.54
CA GLU A 178 6.31 -8.61 -6.57
C GLU A 178 7.28 -8.93 -7.73
N LEU A 179 7.03 -8.35 -8.90
CA LEU A 179 7.93 -8.56 -10.05
C LEU A 179 9.28 -7.86 -9.82
N MET A 180 9.30 -6.64 -9.28
CA MET A 180 10.55 -5.95 -8.91
C MET A 180 11.40 -6.75 -7.91
N VAL A 181 10.77 -7.38 -6.92
CA VAL A 181 11.47 -8.26 -5.96
C VAL A 181 12.04 -9.47 -6.67
N LYS A 182 11.28 -10.12 -7.56
CA LYS A 182 11.75 -11.27 -8.36
C LYS A 182 12.94 -10.91 -9.28
N GLU A 183 13.00 -9.66 -9.74
CA GLU A 183 14.12 -9.13 -10.53
C GLU A 183 15.32 -8.68 -9.68
N GLY A 184 15.28 -8.87 -8.35
CA GLY A 184 16.41 -8.68 -7.46
C GLY A 184 16.60 -7.24 -6.96
N VAL A 185 15.61 -6.36 -7.10
CA VAL A 185 15.72 -4.94 -6.71
C VAL A 185 16.11 -4.76 -5.23
N MET A 186 15.78 -5.73 -4.37
CA MET A 186 16.01 -5.67 -2.92
C MET A 186 17.29 -6.36 -2.43
N GLU A 187 18.10 -6.97 -3.30
CA GLU A 187 19.23 -7.82 -2.87
C GLU A 187 20.25 -7.07 -1.99
N ASP A 188 20.60 -5.84 -2.35
CA ASP A 188 21.62 -5.00 -1.66
C ASP A 188 21.02 -3.95 -0.71
N VAL A 189 19.71 -4.00 -0.43
CA VAL A 189 19.00 -3.05 0.42
C VAL A 189 19.04 -3.49 1.89
N ASP A 190 19.27 -2.55 2.81
CA ASP A 190 19.24 -2.79 4.26
C ASP A 190 17.89 -2.42 4.89
N ALA A 191 17.23 -1.36 4.38
CA ALA A 191 15.91 -0.95 4.77
C ALA A 191 15.20 -0.19 3.65
N ILE A 192 13.86 -0.22 3.63
CA ILE A 192 13.05 0.50 2.65
C ILE A 192 12.02 1.40 3.34
N PHE A 193 11.80 2.59 2.76
CA PHE A 193 10.79 3.54 3.22
C PHE A 193 9.87 3.93 2.06
N GLY A 194 8.57 4.00 2.36
CA GLY A 194 7.54 4.44 1.43
C GLY A 194 6.51 5.31 2.12
N LEU A 195 5.75 6.05 1.33
CA LEU A 195 4.58 6.77 1.78
C LEU A 195 3.44 6.60 0.78
N HIS A 196 2.21 6.73 1.28
CA HIS A 196 1.03 6.93 0.46
C HIS A 196 0.31 8.21 0.88
N ILE A 197 -0.08 9.05 -0.08
CA ILE A 197 -0.93 10.21 0.22
C ILE A 197 -2.32 9.75 0.63
N TRP A 198 -2.90 10.34 1.67
CA TRP A 198 -4.19 9.91 2.20
C TRP A 198 -5.20 11.04 2.25
N ALA A 199 -6.23 10.94 1.40
CA ALA A 199 -7.20 12.02 1.19
C ALA A 199 -8.05 12.35 2.44
N GLN A 200 -8.12 11.49 3.45
CA GLN A 200 -8.88 11.71 4.69
C GLN A 200 -8.01 12.14 5.88
N ILE A 201 -6.70 12.38 5.66
CA ILE A 201 -5.81 12.99 6.66
C ILE A 201 -5.47 14.40 6.21
N GLU A 202 -5.54 15.38 7.10
CA GLU A 202 -5.19 16.77 6.76
C GLU A 202 -3.75 16.90 6.30
N ALA A 203 -3.52 17.71 5.26
CA ALA A 203 -2.20 18.11 4.82
C ALA A 203 -1.38 18.70 5.99
N GLY A 204 -0.12 18.29 6.09
CA GLY A 204 0.77 18.63 7.20
C GLY A 204 0.78 17.60 8.34
N LYS A 205 0.02 16.51 8.23
CA LYS A 205 0.02 15.40 9.19
C LYS A 205 0.58 14.12 8.57
N ILE A 206 1.12 13.25 9.44
CA ILE A 206 1.59 11.90 9.08
C ILE A 206 0.79 10.88 9.87
N GLY A 207 0.20 9.91 9.18
CA GLY A 207 -0.43 8.73 9.76
C GLY A 207 0.52 7.54 9.76
N TYR A 208 0.55 6.76 10.85
CA TYR A 208 1.34 5.53 10.92
C TYR A 208 0.67 4.49 11.82
N ARG A 209 1.09 3.24 11.68
CA ARG A 209 0.77 2.17 12.62
C ARG A 209 2.00 1.28 12.83
N SER A 210 2.25 0.88 14.05
CA SER A 210 3.23 -0.17 14.37
C SER A 210 2.57 -1.53 14.24
N GLY A 211 3.24 -2.50 13.63
CA GLY A 211 2.68 -3.80 13.30
C GLY A 211 1.86 -3.78 12.00
N PRO A 212 0.88 -4.68 11.84
CA PRO A 212 0.05 -4.76 10.63
C PRO A 212 -0.72 -3.46 10.39
N PHE A 213 -0.49 -2.82 9.23
CA PHE A 213 -1.05 -1.52 8.89
C PHE A 213 -2.11 -1.60 7.78
N LEU A 214 -1.77 -2.19 6.62
CA LEU A 214 -2.73 -2.49 5.57
C LEU A 214 -2.96 -4.00 5.46
N ALA A 215 -4.16 -4.37 5.02
CA ALA A 215 -4.56 -5.77 4.98
C ALA A 215 -3.83 -6.56 3.89
N ALA A 216 -3.64 -7.85 4.13
CA ALA A 216 -3.49 -8.81 3.07
C ALA A 216 -4.79 -8.91 2.26
N VAL A 217 -4.68 -9.15 0.97
CA VAL A 217 -5.81 -9.43 0.09
C VAL A 217 -5.67 -10.81 -0.54
N ASP A 218 -6.75 -11.59 -0.42
CA ASP A 218 -6.85 -12.89 -1.07
C ASP A 218 -8.18 -13.02 -1.81
N ASN A 219 -8.18 -13.75 -2.92
CA ASN A 219 -9.38 -14.13 -3.64
C ASN A 219 -9.92 -15.44 -3.07
N LEU A 220 -11.25 -15.55 -3.03
CA LEU A 220 -11.97 -16.76 -2.65
C LEU A 220 -12.80 -17.25 -3.82
N GLU A 221 -12.57 -18.47 -4.24
CA GLU A 221 -13.37 -19.16 -5.25
C GLU A 221 -13.86 -20.47 -4.65
N VAL A 222 -15.16 -20.74 -4.75
CA VAL A 222 -15.79 -21.93 -4.21
C VAL A 222 -16.75 -22.51 -5.21
N THR A 223 -16.61 -23.80 -5.46
CA THR A 223 -17.61 -24.57 -6.22
C THR A 223 -18.23 -25.62 -5.31
N ILE A 224 -19.56 -25.58 -5.14
CA ILE A 224 -20.34 -26.62 -4.47
C ILE A 224 -21.06 -27.45 -5.52
N THR A 225 -20.74 -28.73 -5.56
CA THR A 225 -21.32 -29.70 -6.50
C THR A 225 -22.26 -30.62 -5.77
N GLY A 226 -23.50 -30.69 -6.26
CA GLY A 226 -24.56 -31.57 -5.79
C GLY A 226 -25.10 -32.49 -6.89
N THR A 227 -26.40 -32.68 -6.91
CA THR A 227 -27.08 -33.52 -7.91
C THR A 227 -28.34 -32.82 -8.39
N GLN A 228 -28.46 -32.63 -9.72
CA GLN A 228 -29.61 -31.97 -10.32
C GLN A 228 -30.89 -32.78 -10.16
N ALA A 229 -32.03 -32.11 -9.90
CA ALA A 229 -33.33 -32.73 -9.85
C ALA A 229 -34.48 -31.75 -10.12
N HIS A 230 -35.68 -32.29 -10.24
CA HIS A 230 -36.92 -31.50 -10.30
C HIS A 230 -37.16 -30.79 -8.96
N GLY A 231 -37.38 -29.47 -8.96
CA GLY A 231 -37.59 -28.68 -7.75
C GLY A 231 -38.73 -29.11 -6.84
N ALA A 232 -39.73 -29.86 -7.37
CA ALA A 232 -40.79 -30.44 -6.58
C ALA A 232 -40.44 -31.81 -5.93
N ALA A 233 -39.24 -32.35 -6.23
CA ALA A 233 -38.77 -33.63 -5.68
C ALA A 233 -37.34 -33.48 -5.08
N PRO A 234 -37.11 -32.55 -4.13
CA PRO A 234 -35.77 -32.23 -3.59
C PRO A 234 -35.12 -33.42 -2.88
N TRP A 235 -35.89 -34.38 -2.38
CA TRP A 235 -35.36 -35.59 -1.74
C TRP A 235 -34.62 -36.53 -2.70
N SER A 236 -34.72 -36.32 -4.01
CA SER A 236 -33.99 -37.09 -5.04
C SER A 236 -32.68 -36.41 -5.47
N SER A 237 -32.28 -35.35 -4.78
CA SER A 237 -31.11 -34.55 -5.12
C SER A 237 -30.19 -34.24 -3.92
N VAL A 238 -29.05 -33.67 -4.21
CA VAL A 238 -28.24 -32.94 -3.26
C VAL A 238 -28.21 -31.47 -3.72
N ASP A 239 -28.88 -30.61 -2.96
CA ASP A 239 -29.13 -29.22 -3.38
C ASP A 239 -27.93 -28.31 -3.08
N PRO A 240 -27.14 -27.88 -4.10
CA PRO A 240 -25.99 -27.03 -3.89
C PRO A 240 -26.37 -25.59 -3.56
N ILE A 241 -27.60 -25.12 -3.88
CA ILE A 241 -28.06 -23.78 -3.54
C ILE A 241 -28.25 -23.64 -2.02
N VAL A 242 -28.98 -24.58 -1.43
CA VAL A 242 -29.22 -24.62 0.03
C VAL A 242 -27.89 -24.81 0.77
N THR A 243 -27.05 -25.71 0.28
CA THR A 243 -25.72 -25.96 0.84
C THR A 243 -24.82 -24.66 0.79
N SER A 244 -24.84 -23.94 -0.32
CA SER A 244 -24.10 -22.66 -0.45
C SER A 244 -24.61 -21.59 0.51
N ALA A 245 -25.93 -21.49 0.69
CA ALA A 245 -26.50 -20.55 1.67
C ALA A 245 -26.02 -20.85 3.10
N GLN A 246 -25.99 -22.13 3.50
CA GLN A 246 -25.45 -22.56 4.79
C GLN A 246 -23.93 -22.25 4.90
N ALA A 247 -23.16 -22.48 3.83
CA ALA A 247 -21.74 -22.17 3.80
C ALA A 247 -21.49 -20.66 4.00
N ILE A 248 -22.22 -19.79 3.30
CA ILE A 248 -22.12 -18.33 3.47
C ILE A 248 -22.40 -17.92 4.92
N MET A 249 -23.45 -18.47 5.54
CA MET A 249 -23.76 -18.21 6.94
C MET A 249 -22.68 -18.74 7.88
N GLY A 250 -22.13 -19.92 7.59
CA GLY A 250 -21.03 -20.52 8.34
C GLY A 250 -19.78 -19.66 8.32
N LEU A 251 -19.42 -19.07 7.17
CA LEU A 251 -18.26 -18.17 7.04
C LEU A 251 -18.32 -16.97 7.99
N GLN A 252 -19.53 -16.45 8.29
CA GLN A 252 -19.68 -15.32 9.22
C GLN A 252 -19.25 -15.67 10.66
N THR A 253 -19.20 -16.96 10.99
CA THR A 253 -18.74 -17.40 12.32
C THR A 253 -17.22 -17.27 12.50
N ILE A 254 -16.46 -17.16 11.43
CA ILE A 254 -15.00 -16.98 11.49
C ILE A 254 -14.69 -15.68 12.27
N LEU A 255 -15.26 -14.57 11.84
CA LEU A 255 -15.01 -13.27 12.47
C LEU A 255 -15.58 -13.21 13.89
N SER A 256 -16.79 -13.78 14.08
CA SER A 256 -17.49 -13.65 15.36
C SER A 256 -17.10 -14.68 16.41
N ARG A 257 -16.41 -15.79 16.06
CA ARG A 257 -16.12 -16.91 16.99
C ARG A 257 -14.69 -17.43 16.95
N ASN A 258 -13.88 -17.13 15.90
CA ASN A 258 -12.55 -17.69 15.77
C ASN A 258 -11.44 -16.63 15.89
N LEU A 259 -11.75 -15.35 15.67
CA LEU A 259 -10.78 -14.25 15.70
C LEU A 259 -10.91 -13.41 16.97
N ASN A 260 -9.77 -12.92 17.47
CA ASN A 260 -9.74 -11.85 18.46
C ASN A 260 -9.91 -10.49 17.73
N ILE A 261 -11.15 -10.06 17.59
CA ILE A 261 -11.50 -8.80 16.88
C ILE A 261 -11.01 -7.54 17.61
N THR A 262 -10.50 -7.66 18.84
CA THR A 262 -9.91 -6.53 19.58
C THR A 262 -8.46 -6.24 19.19
N GLU A 263 -7.80 -7.17 18.51
CA GLU A 263 -6.42 -7.00 18.03
C GLU A 263 -6.40 -6.47 16.59
N ASN A 264 -6.94 -7.25 15.66
CA ASN A 264 -7.01 -6.89 14.27
C ASN A 264 -8.36 -7.30 13.67
N PRO A 265 -8.98 -6.46 12.83
CA PRO A 265 -10.18 -6.83 12.11
C PRO A 265 -9.87 -7.88 11.04
N ALA A 266 -10.90 -8.47 10.46
CA ALA A 266 -10.81 -9.26 9.23
C ALA A 266 -12.09 -9.07 8.41
N VAL A 267 -12.02 -9.37 7.11
CA VAL A 267 -13.19 -9.35 6.22
C VAL A 267 -13.21 -10.65 5.43
N VAL A 268 -14.36 -11.32 5.40
CA VAL A 268 -14.64 -12.45 4.52
C VAL A 268 -15.96 -12.16 3.82
N THR A 269 -15.89 -11.83 2.54
CA THR A 269 -17.06 -11.45 1.75
C THR A 269 -17.22 -12.40 0.57
N VAL A 270 -18.43 -12.94 0.38
CA VAL A 270 -18.86 -13.54 -0.88
C VAL A 270 -19.51 -12.43 -1.69
N GLY A 271 -18.86 -12.01 -2.78
CA GLY A 271 -19.28 -10.90 -3.62
C GLY A 271 -20.26 -11.32 -4.73
N ALA A 272 -20.17 -12.57 -5.18
CA ALA A 272 -21.11 -13.12 -6.17
C ALA A 272 -21.36 -14.60 -5.91
N ILE A 273 -22.57 -15.05 -6.30
CA ILE A 273 -23.01 -16.43 -6.27
C ILE A 273 -23.79 -16.74 -7.55
N HIS A 274 -23.44 -17.80 -8.23
CA HIS A 274 -24.02 -18.21 -9.52
C HIS A 274 -24.46 -19.67 -9.45
N GLY A 275 -25.74 -19.92 -9.74
CA GLY A 275 -26.28 -21.29 -9.76
C GLY A 275 -27.73 -21.34 -10.17
N GLY A 276 -28.08 -22.37 -10.95
CA GLY A 276 -29.42 -22.56 -11.48
C GLY A 276 -29.78 -21.63 -12.63
N ILE A 277 -30.76 -22.04 -13.44
CA ILE A 277 -31.24 -21.31 -14.63
C ILE A 277 -32.76 -21.20 -14.69
N TRP A 278 -33.46 -21.97 -13.84
CA TRP A 278 -34.92 -22.06 -13.88
C TRP A 278 -35.51 -22.40 -12.50
N HIS A 279 -36.70 -21.87 -12.22
CA HIS A 279 -37.31 -21.87 -10.89
C HIS A 279 -37.69 -23.27 -10.33
N ASN A 280 -37.83 -24.28 -11.16
CA ASN A 280 -38.20 -25.64 -10.75
C ASN A 280 -37.13 -26.70 -11.08
N ILE A 281 -35.87 -26.26 -11.24
CA ILE A 281 -34.71 -27.13 -11.44
C ILE A 281 -33.71 -26.86 -10.32
N ILE A 282 -33.40 -27.85 -9.49
CA ILE A 282 -32.23 -27.82 -8.60
C ILE A 282 -31.01 -28.04 -9.49
N PRO A 283 -30.02 -27.12 -9.50
CA PRO A 283 -28.85 -27.24 -10.37
C PRO A 283 -27.87 -28.31 -9.87
N GLU A 284 -26.92 -28.69 -10.73
CA GLU A 284 -25.84 -29.60 -10.37
C GLU A 284 -24.75 -28.90 -9.54
N LYS A 285 -24.50 -27.60 -9.80
CA LYS A 285 -23.44 -26.83 -9.11
C LYS A 285 -23.85 -25.41 -8.79
N VAL A 286 -23.17 -24.84 -7.81
CA VAL A 286 -23.15 -23.41 -7.47
C VAL A 286 -21.70 -22.95 -7.36
N GLU A 287 -21.40 -21.81 -7.96
CA GLU A 287 -20.09 -21.14 -7.91
C GLU A 287 -20.20 -19.85 -7.13
N MET A 288 -19.22 -19.60 -6.25
CA MET A 288 -19.12 -18.36 -5.45
C MET A 288 -17.74 -17.77 -5.61
N ILE A 289 -17.68 -16.45 -5.72
CA ILE A 289 -16.43 -15.69 -5.69
C ILE A 289 -16.50 -14.64 -4.59
N GLY A 290 -15.34 -14.38 -3.97
CA GLY A 290 -15.28 -13.47 -2.84
C GLY A 290 -13.88 -12.88 -2.62
N THR A 291 -13.76 -12.14 -1.54
CA THR A 291 -12.51 -11.54 -1.11
C THR A 291 -12.29 -11.70 0.38
N ILE A 292 -11.03 -11.86 0.75
CA ILE A 292 -10.59 -11.99 2.14
C ILE A 292 -9.63 -10.83 2.44
N ARG A 293 -9.78 -10.22 3.63
CA ARG A 293 -8.82 -9.24 4.18
C ARG A 293 -8.39 -9.68 5.56
N THR A 294 -7.08 -9.74 5.78
CA THR A 294 -6.49 -10.16 7.06
C THR A 294 -5.25 -9.33 7.40
N PHE A 295 -4.82 -9.36 8.66
CA PHE A 295 -3.71 -8.56 9.15
C PHE A 295 -2.64 -9.47 9.79
N GLY A 296 -1.55 -9.68 9.06
CA GLY A 296 -0.45 -10.56 9.44
C GLY A 296 -0.71 -12.03 9.11
N ASP A 297 0.39 -12.80 9.08
CA ASP A 297 0.41 -14.16 8.53
C ASP A 297 -0.37 -15.17 9.38
N GLU A 298 -0.34 -15.02 10.71
CA GLU A 298 -1.04 -15.92 11.62
C GLU A 298 -2.55 -15.83 11.46
N GLN A 299 -3.08 -14.60 11.38
CA GLN A 299 -4.50 -14.38 11.17
C GLN A 299 -4.93 -14.87 9.78
N GLN A 300 -4.13 -14.59 8.73
CA GLN A 300 -4.39 -15.08 7.37
C GLN A 300 -4.46 -16.60 7.33
N ALA A 301 -3.47 -17.29 7.88
CA ALA A 301 -3.44 -18.76 7.92
C ALA A 301 -4.64 -19.35 8.66
N LEU A 302 -5.03 -18.74 9.79
CA LEU A 302 -6.20 -19.17 10.55
C LEU A 302 -7.49 -18.99 9.75
N VAL A 303 -7.68 -17.83 9.10
CA VAL A 303 -8.88 -17.53 8.30
C VAL A 303 -8.98 -18.48 7.12
N HIS A 304 -7.91 -18.71 6.37
CA HIS A 304 -7.90 -19.67 5.24
C HIS A 304 -8.26 -21.08 5.69
N LYS A 305 -7.66 -21.55 6.78
CA LYS A 305 -7.97 -22.85 7.37
C LYS A 305 -9.46 -22.96 7.71
N ARG A 306 -10.01 -21.95 8.41
CA ARG A 306 -11.41 -21.98 8.84
C ARG A 306 -12.40 -21.91 7.69
N ILE A 307 -12.09 -21.11 6.64
CA ILE A 307 -12.90 -21.08 5.40
C ILE A 307 -13.00 -22.47 4.81
N THR A 308 -11.87 -23.12 4.57
CA THR A 308 -11.82 -24.45 3.97
C THR A 308 -12.58 -25.47 4.82
N GLU A 309 -12.31 -25.52 6.14
CA GLU A 309 -12.97 -26.46 7.05
C GLU A 309 -14.50 -26.26 7.10
N ILE A 310 -14.97 -25.01 7.20
CA ILE A 310 -16.41 -24.72 7.31
C ILE A 310 -17.13 -25.12 6.03
N ILE A 311 -16.64 -24.71 4.87
CA ILE A 311 -17.27 -24.99 3.59
C ILE A 311 -17.29 -26.49 3.31
N THR A 312 -16.16 -27.16 3.50
CA THR A 312 -16.04 -28.62 3.24
C THR A 312 -16.98 -29.42 4.15
N ASN A 313 -16.99 -29.14 5.46
CA ASN A 313 -17.83 -29.88 6.41
C ASN A 313 -19.33 -29.63 6.17
N ILE A 314 -19.72 -28.40 5.79
CA ILE A 314 -21.11 -28.11 5.44
C ILE A 314 -21.50 -28.85 4.18
N ALA A 315 -20.67 -28.87 3.14
CA ALA A 315 -20.95 -29.62 1.91
C ALA A 315 -21.06 -31.12 2.18
N GLU A 316 -20.12 -31.69 2.93
CA GLU A 316 -20.17 -33.12 3.31
C GLU A 316 -21.42 -33.46 4.11
N SER A 317 -21.84 -32.62 5.05
CA SER A 317 -23.04 -32.83 5.84
C SER A 317 -24.34 -32.87 5.00
N ALA A 318 -24.34 -32.20 3.84
CA ALA A 318 -25.41 -32.17 2.88
C ALA A 318 -25.30 -33.29 1.83
N GLY A 319 -24.21 -34.08 1.84
CA GLY A 319 -23.90 -35.06 0.80
C GLY A 319 -23.35 -34.43 -0.50
N ALA A 320 -22.99 -33.13 -0.46
CA ALA A 320 -22.39 -32.39 -1.55
C ALA A 320 -20.85 -32.47 -1.50
N LYS A 321 -20.21 -32.04 -2.58
CA LYS A 321 -18.76 -31.85 -2.64
C LYS A 321 -18.45 -30.37 -2.77
N ALA A 322 -17.45 -29.88 -2.02
CA ALA A 322 -16.91 -28.52 -2.17
C ALA A 322 -15.49 -28.55 -2.73
N ASP A 323 -15.22 -27.63 -3.64
CA ASP A 323 -13.88 -27.24 -4.07
C ASP A 323 -13.65 -25.81 -3.62
N VAL A 324 -12.58 -25.56 -2.86
CA VAL A 324 -12.28 -24.26 -2.25
C VAL A 324 -10.87 -23.85 -2.67
N ASN A 325 -10.80 -22.81 -3.46
CA ASN A 325 -9.55 -22.20 -3.90
C ASN A 325 -9.39 -20.82 -3.25
N ILE A 326 -8.22 -20.58 -2.62
CA ILE A 326 -7.86 -19.29 -2.04
C ILE A 326 -6.56 -18.83 -2.69
N GLY A 327 -6.68 -17.84 -3.58
CA GLY A 327 -5.55 -17.21 -4.26
C GLY A 327 -5.00 -16.07 -3.41
N LYS A 328 -3.74 -16.17 -2.99
CA LYS A 328 -3.06 -15.06 -2.30
C LYS A 328 -2.64 -14.03 -3.34
N LEU A 329 -3.01 -12.75 -3.11
CA LEU A 329 -2.60 -11.63 -3.95
C LEU A 329 -1.50 -10.80 -3.26
N TYR A 330 -1.87 -9.97 -2.29
CA TYR A 330 -0.92 -9.11 -1.58
C TYR A 330 -0.78 -9.55 -0.11
N PRO A 331 0.46 -9.64 0.41
CA PRO A 331 0.68 -9.79 1.85
C PRO A 331 0.17 -8.56 2.63
N SER A 332 0.00 -8.69 3.93
CA SER A 332 -0.24 -7.53 4.80
C SER A 332 0.99 -6.63 4.83
N THR A 333 0.77 -5.31 4.68
CA THR A 333 1.80 -4.29 4.93
C THR A 333 2.04 -4.18 6.42
N VAL A 334 3.24 -4.50 6.88
CA VAL A 334 3.58 -4.58 8.30
C VAL A 334 4.77 -3.67 8.60
N ASN A 335 4.55 -2.64 9.40
CA ASN A 335 5.65 -1.82 9.93
C ASN A 335 6.31 -2.54 11.12
N PRO A 336 7.55 -3.03 11.00
CA PRO A 336 8.21 -3.71 12.11
C PRO A 336 8.25 -2.83 13.35
N PRO A 337 7.82 -3.33 14.54
CA PRO A 337 7.76 -2.50 15.75
C PRO A 337 9.10 -1.87 16.13
N ALA A 338 10.20 -2.58 15.94
CA ALA A 338 11.56 -2.05 16.22
C ALA A 338 11.91 -0.86 15.29
N LEU A 339 11.68 -1.00 13.96
CA LEU A 339 11.93 0.06 13.01
C LEU A 339 10.97 1.24 13.22
N THR A 340 9.69 0.96 13.53
CA THR A 340 8.72 2.01 13.88
C THR A 340 9.19 2.82 15.09
N ALA A 341 9.61 2.16 16.17
CA ALA A 341 10.13 2.84 17.36
C ALA A 341 11.40 3.65 17.06
N GLN A 342 12.27 3.18 16.16
CA GLN A 342 13.44 3.90 15.69
C GLN A 342 13.11 5.18 14.90
N MET A 343 12.03 5.12 14.07
CA MET A 343 11.62 6.21 13.18
C MET A 343 10.62 7.19 13.81
N LEU A 344 9.96 6.84 14.91
CA LEU A 344 9.00 7.73 15.57
C LEU A 344 9.59 9.09 15.95
N PRO A 345 10.78 9.22 16.57
CA PRO A 345 11.39 10.52 16.82
C PRO A 345 11.69 11.32 15.55
N THR A 346 11.95 10.65 14.43
CA THR A 346 12.18 11.29 13.13
C THR A 346 10.86 11.86 12.57
N MET A 347 9.75 11.12 12.68
CA MET A 347 8.42 11.63 12.31
C MET A 347 8.04 12.85 13.15
N ASP A 348 8.22 12.81 14.48
CA ASP A 348 7.92 13.93 15.37
C ASP A 348 8.77 15.16 15.02
N ALA A 349 10.03 14.97 14.67
CA ALA A 349 10.92 16.06 14.28
C ALA A 349 10.52 16.70 12.94
N VAL A 350 10.05 15.92 11.97
CA VAL A 350 9.73 16.44 10.64
C VAL A 350 8.32 17.03 10.55
N ALA A 351 7.33 16.44 11.21
CA ALA A 351 5.94 16.87 11.16
C ALA A 351 5.61 17.91 12.26
N GLY A 352 6.36 17.90 13.36
CA GLY A 352 6.07 18.70 14.54
C GLY A 352 5.09 18.05 15.50
N ALA A 353 5.08 18.53 16.74
CA ALA A 353 4.29 17.98 17.81
C ALA A 353 2.79 17.97 17.49
N GLY A 354 2.13 16.82 17.67
CA GLY A 354 0.70 16.62 17.43
C GLY A 354 0.28 16.37 15.98
N ASN A 355 1.24 16.35 15.04
CA ASN A 355 0.97 16.07 13.63
C ASN A 355 1.30 14.62 13.22
N VAL A 356 1.79 13.82 14.16
CA VAL A 356 2.00 12.38 13.96
C VAL A 356 0.86 11.61 14.61
N ILE A 357 0.10 10.85 13.81
CA ILE A 357 -1.14 10.21 14.22
C ILE A 357 -1.00 8.69 14.15
N ALA A 358 -1.18 8.02 15.29
CA ALA A 358 -1.33 6.58 15.29
C ALA A 358 -2.69 6.19 14.68
N MET A 359 -2.66 5.40 13.61
CA MET A 359 -3.82 5.00 12.83
C MET A 359 -4.37 3.63 13.25
N PRO A 360 -5.68 3.40 13.12
CA PRO A 360 -6.21 2.04 13.10
C PRO A 360 -5.69 1.28 11.86
N PRO A 361 -5.81 -0.06 11.85
CA PRO A 361 -5.50 -0.82 10.63
C PRO A 361 -6.50 -0.47 9.52
N VAL A 362 -6.05 -0.51 8.27
CA VAL A 362 -6.81 -0.17 7.07
C VAL A 362 -7.02 -1.41 6.20
N THR A 363 -8.26 -1.66 5.78
CA THR A 363 -8.61 -2.84 4.98
C THR A 363 -8.21 -2.76 3.50
N GLY A 364 -7.68 -1.62 3.04
CA GLY A 364 -6.97 -1.50 1.78
C GLY A 364 -5.72 -2.39 1.77
N ALA A 365 -5.27 -2.78 0.58
CA ALA A 365 -4.02 -3.50 0.40
C ALA A 365 -2.97 -2.57 -0.25
N GLU A 366 -1.71 -2.96 -0.17
CA GLU A 366 -0.56 -2.20 -0.70
C GLU A 366 0.56 -3.19 -1.00
N ASP A 367 1.04 -3.22 -2.24
CA ASP A 367 2.04 -4.16 -2.69
C ASP A 367 3.46 -3.85 -2.20
N PHE A 368 3.69 -2.67 -1.57
CA PHE A 368 4.90 -2.39 -0.80
C PHE A 368 5.23 -3.50 0.19
N SER A 369 4.23 -4.26 0.59
CA SER A 369 4.34 -5.45 1.43
C SER A 369 5.30 -6.50 0.88
N PHE A 370 5.45 -6.65 -0.44
CA PHE A 370 6.43 -7.56 -1.03
C PHE A 370 7.87 -7.13 -0.73
N PHE A 371 8.17 -5.83 -0.80
CA PHE A 371 9.49 -5.32 -0.37
C PHE A 371 9.73 -5.57 1.12
N GLN A 372 8.68 -5.44 1.96
CA GLN A 372 8.78 -5.70 3.40
C GLN A 372 8.99 -7.18 3.74
N ARG A 373 8.68 -8.11 2.84
CA ARG A 373 9.03 -9.53 2.99
C ARG A 373 10.52 -9.78 2.84
N GLU A 374 11.21 -8.95 2.07
CA GLU A 374 12.64 -9.09 1.82
C GLU A 374 13.48 -8.32 2.86
N LYS A 375 13.07 -7.11 3.22
CA LYS A 375 13.84 -6.20 4.08
C LYS A 375 12.94 -5.45 5.05
N PRO A 376 13.47 -5.01 6.20
CA PRO A 376 12.73 -4.13 7.10
C PRO A 376 12.22 -2.89 6.35
N GLY A 377 10.91 -2.71 6.28
CA GLY A 377 10.28 -1.60 5.58
C GLY A 377 9.37 -0.79 6.49
N PHE A 378 9.36 0.53 6.32
CA PHE A 378 8.49 1.43 7.07
C PHE A 378 7.63 2.27 6.13
N PHE A 379 6.32 2.12 6.27
CA PHE A 379 5.33 2.76 5.42
C PHE A 379 4.44 3.71 6.23
N ILE A 380 4.21 4.91 5.70
CA ILE A 380 3.40 5.94 6.36
C ILE A 380 2.32 6.48 5.43
N PHE A 381 1.29 7.08 6.01
CA PHE A 381 0.36 7.92 5.28
C PHE A 381 0.74 9.40 5.40
N LEU A 382 0.76 10.08 4.27
CA LEU A 382 0.94 11.53 4.19
C LEU A 382 -0.43 12.19 4.02
N GLY A 383 -0.75 13.20 4.82
CA GLY A 383 -2.03 13.90 4.71
C GLY A 383 -2.18 14.64 3.39
N GLY A 384 -3.31 14.37 2.70
CA GLY A 384 -3.71 14.97 1.42
C GLY A 384 -5.06 15.71 1.50
N MET A 385 -5.73 15.76 2.65
CA MET A 385 -6.97 16.50 2.83
C MET A 385 -6.70 17.99 3.06
N LYS A 386 -7.54 18.84 2.48
CA LYS A 386 -7.51 20.27 2.75
C LYS A 386 -7.68 20.53 4.26
N LYS A 387 -6.89 21.47 4.77
CA LYS A 387 -6.97 21.85 6.19
C LYS A 387 -8.38 22.27 6.60
N GLY A 388 -8.88 21.68 7.68
CA GLY A 388 -10.26 21.90 8.16
C GLY A 388 -11.32 21.16 7.33
N GLY A 389 -10.95 20.29 6.42
CA GLY A 389 -11.85 19.40 5.70
C GLY A 389 -12.49 18.36 6.63
N ASP A 390 -13.61 17.79 6.20
CA ASP A 390 -14.28 16.70 6.90
C ASP A 390 -13.92 15.36 6.22
N PRO A 391 -13.28 14.42 6.91
CA PRO A 391 -12.92 13.11 6.34
C PRO A 391 -14.11 12.31 5.80
N LEU A 392 -15.33 12.54 6.34
CA LEU A 392 -16.52 11.82 5.94
C LEU A 392 -17.09 12.31 4.60
N THR A 393 -16.80 13.55 4.23
CA THR A 393 -17.29 14.17 2.99
C THR A 393 -16.20 14.38 1.94
N THR A 394 -14.93 14.21 2.31
CA THR A 394 -13.80 14.26 1.38
C THR A 394 -13.88 13.07 0.43
N PRO A 395 -13.82 13.29 -0.92
CA PRO A 395 -13.82 12.20 -1.89
C PRO A 395 -12.74 11.16 -1.62
N SER A 396 -13.15 9.90 -1.66
CA SER A 396 -12.26 8.77 -1.39
C SER A 396 -11.33 8.49 -2.57
N HIS A 397 -10.24 7.78 -2.30
CA HIS A 397 -9.41 7.18 -3.36
C HIS A 397 -10.28 6.36 -4.31
N HIS A 398 -9.82 6.19 -5.55
CA HIS A 398 -10.46 5.44 -6.64
C HIS A 398 -11.81 6.03 -7.09
N THR A 399 -12.08 7.30 -6.78
CA THR A 399 -13.32 7.97 -7.23
C THR A 399 -13.04 9.07 -8.26
N PRO A 400 -14.00 9.36 -9.15
CA PRO A 400 -13.85 10.42 -10.16
C PRO A 400 -13.63 11.83 -9.59
N ASP A 401 -13.99 12.05 -8.34
CA ASP A 401 -13.89 13.35 -7.65
C ASP A 401 -12.69 13.39 -6.67
N PHE A 402 -11.82 12.37 -6.69
CA PHE A 402 -10.63 12.32 -5.85
C PHE A 402 -9.78 13.58 -6.05
N PHE A 403 -9.39 14.18 -4.92
CA PHE A 403 -8.54 15.37 -4.90
C PHE A 403 -7.62 15.34 -3.68
N ILE A 404 -6.40 15.82 -3.85
CA ILE A 404 -5.41 15.97 -2.79
C ILE A 404 -4.86 17.38 -2.74
N GLU A 405 -4.65 17.88 -1.52
CA GLU A 405 -4.08 19.19 -1.21
C GLU A 405 -2.55 19.14 -1.35
N GLU A 406 -2.00 20.00 -2.20
CA GLU A 406 -0.57 20.00 -2.57
C GLU A 406 0.36 20.55 -1.47
N SER A 407 -0.18 21.31 -0.52
CA SER A 407 0.60 21.90 0.58
C SER A 407 1.25 20.85 1.51
N GLY A 408 0.83 19.58 1.43
CA GLY A 408 1.43 18.46 2.14
C GLY A 408 2.71 17.92 1.51
N PHE A 409 2.99 18.19 0.25
CA PHE A 409 4.08 17.53 -0.49
C PHE A 409 5.46 17.83 0.07
N LYS A 410 5.71 19.08 0.50
CA LYS A 410 6.95 19.43 1.18
C LYS A 410 7.22 18.57 2.41
N LEU A 411 6.18 18.25 3.19
CA LEU A 411 6.32 17.35 4.33
C LEU A 411 6.71 15.94 3.87
N GLY A 412 6.13 15.43 2.77
CA GLY A 412 6.50 14.14 2.19
C GLY A 412 7.97 14.09 1.76
N VAL A 413 8.43 15.12 1.04
CA VAL A 413 9.85 15.26 0.65
C VAL A 413 10.77 15.27 1.87
N ARG A 414 10.44 16.04 2.90
CA ARG A 414 11.22 16.10 4.14
C ARG A 414 11.20 14.77 4.88
N ALA A 415 10.05 14.10 4.97
CA ALA A 415 9.88 12.85 5.71
C ALA A 415 10.74 11.72 5.13
N LEU A 416 10.65 11.47 3.83
CA LEU A 416 11.48 10.44 3.19
C LEU A 416 12.96 10.77 3.26
N SER A 417 13.33 12.06 3.09
CA SER A 417 14.72 12.51 3.24
C SER A 417 15.25 12.27 4.66
N TYR A 418 14.46 12.59 5.68
CA TYR A 418 14.83 12.38 7.08
C TYR A 418 14.93 10.89 7.41
N PHE A 419 14.01 10.06 6.92
CA PHE A 419 14.07 8.61 7.15
C PHE A 419 15.37 8.02 6.61
N ALA A 420 15.75 8.39 5.38
CA ALA A 420 16.99 7.93 4.78
C ALA A 420 18.21 8.34 5.60
N VAL A 421 18.36 9.64 5.89
CA VAL A 421 19.53 10.16 6.62
C VAL A 421 19.61 9.63 8.04
N ASP A 422 18.49 9.65 8.78
CA ASP A 422 18.48 9.21 10.17
C ASP A 422 18.72 7.70 10.31
N TYR A 423 18.21 6.88 9.36
CA TYR A 423 18.50 5.45 9.33
C TYR A 423 20.00 5.20 9.07
N MET A 424 20.57 5.88 8.06
CA MET A 424 22.00 5.76 7.74
C MET A 424 22.90 6.21 8.89
N GLU A 425 22.54 7.25 9.63
CA GLU A 425 23.35 7.74 10.75
C GLU A 425 23.34 6.79 11.96
N LYS A 426 22.25 6.05 12.16
CA LYS A 426 22.09 5.14 13.30
C LYS A 426 22.64 3.73 13.03
N ASN A 427 22.82 3.36 11.77
CA ASN A 427 23.32 2.07 11.33
C ASN A 427 24.60 2.19 10.51
#